data_ead320833eb36ed28ab96b72255e2e17
#
_entry.id   ead320833eb36ed28ab96b72255e2e17
#
_cell.length_a   1.000
_cell.length_b   1.000
_cell.length_c   1.000
_cell.angle_alpha   90.00
_cell.angle_beta   90.00
_cell.angle_gamma   90.00
#
_symmetry.space_group_name_H-M   'P 1'
#
loop_
_entity.id
_entity.type
_entity.pdbx_description
1 polymer ?
#
loop_
_entity_poly.entity_id
_entity_poly.type
_entity_poly.pdbx_seq_one_letter_code
_entity_poly.pdbx_strand_id
1 'polypeptide(L)'
;MNLALNEKEKIVEICRRNDISFCALFGSFARNEANEDSDIDLLVRFSKPKGFDWLDAAFEIEDELGRKVDLVTEKSLSPHIRDYILKDLQVLYGER
;
A
#
# COMPACT_ATOMS: atom_id res chain seq x y z
N MET A 1 6.25 -11.12 11.17
CA MET A 1 7.20 -10.37 10.31
C MET A 1 6.64 -8.99 10.02
N ASN A 2 7.46 -7.98 10.17
CA ASN A 2 7.12 -6.58 9.89
C ASN A 2 7.96 -6.05 8.75
N LEU A 3 7.46 -4.98 8.09
CA LEU A 3 8.32 -4.23 7.18
C LEU A 3 9.38 -3.48 7.97
N ALA A 4 10.61 -3.54 7.51
CA ALA A 4 11.70 -2.76 8.08
C ALA A 4 11.50 -1.27 7.79
N LEU A 5 12.11 -0.41 8.60
CA LEU A 5 12.00 1.03 8.42
C LEU A 5 12.46 1.47 7.02
N ASN A 6 13.59 0.93 6.55
CA ASN A 6 14.10 1.26 5.22
C ASN A 6 13.15 0.80 4.10
N GLU A 7 12.42 -0.28 4.30
CA GLU A 7 11.41 -0.73 3.33
C GLU A 7 10.23 0.23 3.30
N LYS A 8 9.76 0.68 4.45
CA LYS A 8 8.70 1.69 4.54
C LYS A 8 9.12 3.00 3.88
N GLU A 9 10.35 3.41 4.07
CA GLU A 9 10.88 4.63 3.45
C GLU A 9 10.93 4.52 1.92
N LYS A 10 11.28 3.36 1.39
CA LYS A 10 11.26 3.11 -0.05
C LYS A 10 9.84 3.19 -0.61
N ILE A 11 8.87 2.64 0.10
CA ILE A 11 7.46 2.73 -0.30
C ILE A 11 7.03 4.20 -0.37
N VAL A 12 7.35 4.98 0.66
CA VAL A 12 7.00 6.41 0.71
C VAL A 12 7.63 7.18 -0.46
N GLU A 13 8.88 6.90 -0.76
CA GLU A 13 9.57 7.57 -1.88
C GLU A 13 8.91 7.24 -3.22
N ILE A 14 8.54 5.98 -3.42
CA ILE A 14 7.85 5.56 -4.65
C ILE A 14 6.47 6.22 -4.73
N CYS A 15 5.77 6.35 -3.61
CA CYS A 15 4.48 7.04 -3.57
C CYS A 15 4.59 8.48 -4.03
N ARG A 16 5.63 9.19 -3.58
CA ARG A 16 5.85 10.60 -3.99
C ARG A 16 6.05 10.72 -5.49
N ARG A 17 6.75 9.78 -6.10
CA ARG A 17 7.06 9.81 -7.53
C ARG A 17 5.87 9.42 -8.41
N ASN A 18 4.84 8.81 -7.83
CA ASN A 18 3.72 8.24 -8.58
C ASN A 18 2.38 8.93 -8.30
N ASP A 19 2.41 10.18 -7.84
CA ASP A 19 1.21 10.97 -7.56
C ASP A 19 0.28 10.33 -6.53
N ILE A 20 0.84 9.58 -5.60
CA ILE A 20 0.08 9.03 -4.48
C ILE A 20 0.12 10.04 -3.34
N SER A 21 -1.05 10.46 -2.88
CA SER A 21 -1.16 11.43 -1.78
C SER A 21 -1.38 10.77 -0.42
N PHE A 22 -1.76 9.51 -0.41
CA PHE A 22 -1.99 8.75 0.81
C PHE A 22 -1.66 7.29 0.58
N CYS A 23 -0.97 6.67 1.52
CA CYS A 23 -0.65 5.25 1.46
C CYS A 23 -0.69 4.67 2.87
N ALA A 24 -1.40 3.56 3.04
CA ALA A 24 -1.47 2.85 4.31
C ALA A 24 -1.33 1.35 4.08
N LEU A 25 -0.68 0.70 5.02
CA LEU A 25 -0.51 -0.74 5.04
C LEU A 25 -1.75 -1.37 5.69
N PHE A 26 -2.24 -2.46 5.12
CA PHE A 26 -3.30 -3.25 5.74
C PHE A 26 -2.98 -4.74 5.58
N GLY A 27 -3.90 -5.59 6.02
CA GLY A 27 -3.71 -7.03 5.88
C GLY A 27 -2.68 -7.58 6.84
N SER A 28 -2.02 -8.69 6.44
CA SER A 28 -1.15 -9.45 7.34
C SER A 28 0.04 -8.65 7.87
N PHE A 29 0.66 -7.81 7.05
CA PHE A 29 1.78 -6.99 7.51
C PHE A 29 1.34 -5.95 8.55
N ALA A 30 0.16 -5.37 8.38
CA ALA A 30 -0.36 -4.40 9.35
C ALA A 30 -0.71 -5.05 10.68
N ARG A 31 -1.15 -6.30 10.66
CA ARG A 31 -1.51 -7.06 11.87
C ARG A 31 -0.35 -7.81 12.49
N ASN A 32 0.85 -7.69 11.94
CA ASN A 32 2.04 -8.43 12.39
C ASN A 32 1.86 -9.95 12.27
N GLU A 33 1.12 -10.39 11.26
CA GLU A 33 0.85 -11.81 11.00
C GLU A 33 1.53 -12.29 9.71
N ALA A 34 2.33 -11.45 9.07
CA ALA A 34 2.96 -11.77 7.80
C ALA A 34 4.09 -12.79 7.96
N ASN A 35 4.30 -13.56 6.90
CA ASN A 35 5.43 -14.46 6.76
C ASN A 35 6.14 -14.19 5.42
N GLU A 36 7.10 -15.04 5.07
CA GLU A 36 7.90 -14.84 3.87
C GLU A 36 7.10 -14.89 2.57
N ASP A 37 5.95 -15.59 2.58
CA ASP A 37 5.09 -15.73 1.42
C ASP A 37 3.95 -14.70 1.37
N SER A 38 3.86 -13.84 2.38
CA SER A 38 2.79 -12.85 2.45
C SER A 38 2.99 -11.72 1.45
N ASP A 39 1.89 -11.26 0.84
CA ASP A 39 1.90 -10.08 -0.01
C ASP A 39 1.85 -8.82 0.85
N ILE A 40 2.34 -7.72 0.30
CA ILE A 40 2.21 -6.40 0.92
C ILE A 40 0.91 -5.79 0.41
N ASP A 41 -0.02 -5.51 1.32
CA ASP A 41 -1.32 -4.92 0.98
C ASP A 41 -1.30 -3.42 1.28
N LEU A 42 -1.51 -2.60 0.26
CA LEU A 42 -1.46 -1.15 0.38
C LEU A 42 -2.77 -0.51 -0.09
N LEU A 43 -3.32 0.35 0.75
CA LEU A 43 -4.45 1.19 0.42
C LEU A 43 -3.92 2.57 0.05
N VAL A 44 -4.23 3.05 -1.15
CA VAL A 44 -3.69 4.31 -1.65
C VAL A 44 -4.78 5.25 -2.14
N ARG A 45 -4.43 6.54 -2.16
CA ARG A 45 -5.22 7.58 -2.81
C ARG A 45 -4.29 8.34 -3.74
N PHE A 46 -4.71 8.51 -4.99
CA PHE A 46 -3.95 9.29 -5.96
C PHE A 46 -4.37 10.76 -5.91
N SER A 47 -3.41 11.66 -6.07
CA SER A 47 -3.67 13.10 -6.14
C SER A 47 -4.19 13.54 -7.51
N LYS A 48 -4.07 12.69 -8.51
CA LYS A 48 -4.53 12.92 -9.88
C LYS A 48 -5.25 11.68 -10.40
N PRO A 49 -6.21 11.84 -11.33
CA PRO A 49 -6.80 10.69 -11.99
C PRO A 49 -5.72 9.87 -12.72
N LYS A 50 -5.82 8.54 -12.62
CA LYS A 50 -4.86 7.63 -13.27
C LYS A 50 -5.58 6.79 -14.32
N GLY A 51 -4.91 6.61 -15.46
CA GLY A 51 -5.31 5.67 -16.50
C GLY A 51 -4.69 4.30 -16.23
N PHE A 52 -4.10 3.72 -17.28
CA PHE A 52 -3.49 2.38 -17.17
C PHE A 52 -2.22 2.34 -16.35
N ASP A 53 -1.65 3.49 -16.02
CA ASP A 53 -0.39 3.59 -15.25
C ASP A 53 -0.59 3.55 -13.73
N TRP A 54 -1.79 3.35 -13.25
CA TRP A 54 -2.05 3.35 -11.81
C TRP A 54 -1.33 2.21 -11.07
N LEU A 55 -0.99 1.14 -11.76
CA LEU A 55 -0.25 0.01 -11.16
C LEU A 55 1.27 0.18 -11.18
N ASP A 56 1.79 1.22 -11.83
CA ASP A 56 3.24 1.41 -11.92
C ASP A 56 3.91 1.47 -10.55
N ALA A 57 3.28 2.13 -9.59
CA ALA A 57 3.80 2.19 -8.23
C ALA A 57 3.93 0.80 -7.60
N ALA A 58 2.93 -0.07 -7.81
CA ALA A 58 2.98 -1.44 -7.28
C ALA A 58 4.17 -2.20 -7.86
N PHE A 59 4.39 -2.09 -9.16
CA PHE A 59 5.51 -2.77 -9.83
C PHE A 59 6.86 -2.26 -9.34
N GLU A 60 6.98 -0.94 -9.12
CA GLU A 60 8.21 -0.37 -8.59
C GLU A 60 8.50 -0.88 -7.17
N ILE A 61 7.47 -0.93 -6.32
CA ILE A 61 7.63 -1.44 -4.95
C ILE A 61 8.03 -2.91 -4.97
N GLU A 62 7.39 -3.71 -5.84
CA GLU A 62 7.75 -5.12 -5.99
C GLU A 62 9.20 -5.30 -6.37
N ASP A 63 9.69 -4.50 -7.32
CA ASP A 63 11.09 -4.56 -7.75
C ASP A 63 12.05 -4.21 -6.62
N GLU A 64 11.71 -3.16 -5.85
CA GLU A 64 12.59 -2.70 -4.77
C GLU A 64 12.61 -3.63 -3.57
N LEU A 65 11.46 -4.21 -3.21
CA LEU A 65 11.35 -5.00 -2.00
C LEU A 65 11.42 -6.50 -2.25
N GLY A 66 11.34 -6.94 -3.50
CA GLY A 66 11.37 -8.35 -3.86
C GLY A 66 10.16 -9.12 -3.36
N ARG A 67 9.02 -8.47 -3.24
CA ARG A 67 7.82 -9.05 -2.66
C ARG A 67 6.60 -8.56 -3.43
N LYS A 68 5.61 -9.42 -3.61
CA LYS A 68 4.38 -9.05 -4.32
C LYS A 68 3.59 -8.00 -3.56
N VAL A 69 3.04 -7.04 -4.29
CA VAL A 69 2.27 -5.92 -3.74
C VAL A 69 0.87 -5.92 -4.31
N ASP A 70 -0.12 -5.85 -3.43
CA ASP A 70 -1.52 -5.68 -3.78
C ASP A 70 -1.91 -4.23 -3.47
N LEU A 71 -2.14 -3.45 -4.53
CA LEU A 71 -2.44 -2.03 -4.41
C LEU A 71 -3.93 -1.81 -4.67
N VAL A 72 -4.63 -1.25 -3.70
CA VAL A 72 -6.06 -0.96 -3.83
C VAL A 72 -6.35 0.49 -3.51
N THR A 73 -7.44 1.03 -4.08
CA THR A 73 -7.91 2.37 -3.78
C THR A 73 -9.18 2.30 -2.95
N GLU A 74 -9.47 3.34 -2.17
CA GLU A 74 -10.69 3.38 -1.37
C GLU A 74 -11.94 3.25 -2.24
N LYS A 75 -11.92 3.86 -3.42
CA LYS A 75 -13.07 3.84 -4.35
C LYS A 75 -13.36 2.45 -4.90
N SER A 76 -12.37 1.58 -4.95
CA SER A 76 -12.54 0.23 -5.49
C SER A 76 -13.09 -0.76 -4.45
N LEU A 77 -13.20 -0.35 -3.19
CA LEU A 77 -13.62 -1.24 -2.10
C LEU A 77 -15.12 -1.17 -1.88
N SER A 78 -15.74 -2.34 -1.68
CA SER A 78 -17.12 -2.37 -1.21
C SER A 78 -17.19 -1.86 0.23
N PRO A 79 -18.35 -1.34 0.69
CA PRO A 79 -18.46 -0.83 2.06
C PRO A 79 -18.08 -1.84 3.14
N HIS A 80 -18.42 -3.11 2.96
CA HIS A 80 -18.11 -4.15 3.95
C HIS A 80 -16.61 -4.41 4.06
N ILE A 81 -15.93 -4.53 2.91
CA ILE A 81 -14.48 -4.76 2.87
C ILE A 81 -13.74 -3.52 3.38
N ARG A 82 -14.23 -2.34 3.04
CA ARG A 82 -13.66 -1.08 3.47
C ARG A 82 -13.58 -0.98 4.99
N ASP A 83 -14.70 -1.24 5.68
CA ASP A 83 -14.73 -1.18 7.14
C ASP A 83 -13.77 -2.19 7.76
N TYR A 84 -13.68 -3.38 7.20
CA TYR A 84 -12.77 -4.42 7.66
C TYR A 84 -11.31 -3.98 7.53
N ILE A 85 -10.94 -3.41 6.39
CA ILE A 85 -9.58 -2.95 6.13
C ILE A 85 -9.20 -1.78 7.04
N LEU A 86 -10.12 -0.85 7.26
CA LEU A 86 -9.84 0.36 8.04
C LEU A 86 -9.53 0.10 9.51
N LYS A 87 -9.89 -1.07 10.03
CA LYS A 87 -9.61 -1.42 11.43
C LYS A 87 -8.13 -1.56 11.72
N ASP A 88 -7.35 -2.04 10.75
CA ASP A 88 -5.95 -2.39 10.97
C ASP A 88 -4.98 -1.53 10.17
N LEU A 89 -5.43 -0.36 9.69
CA LEU A 89 -4.58 0.51 8.88
C LEU A 89 -3.36 1.00 9.64
N GLN A 90 -2.22 0.92 8.98
CA GLN A 90 -0.99 1.55 9.43
C GLN A 90 -0.59 2.59 8.38
N VAL A 91 -0.79 3.86 8.67
CA VAL A 91 -0.49 4.94 7.71
C VAL A 91 1.02 5.02 7.51
N LEU A 92 1.44 4.97 6.24
CA LEU A 92 2.85 5.13 5.88
C LEU A 92 3.13 6.52 5.32
N TYR A 93 2.17 7.13 4.63
CA TYR A 93 2.36 8.40 3.96
C TYR A 93 1.05 9.15 3.82
N GLY A 94 1.09 10.46 4.04
CA GLY A 94 -0.08 11.32 3.89
C GLY A 94 -1.03 11.29 5.07
N GLU A 95 -2.16 11.96 4.90
CA GLU A 95 -3.21 12.02 5.91
C GLU A 95 -4.47 11.36 5.39
N ARG A 96 -5.11 10.64 6.28
CA ARG A 96 -6.33 9.91 5.99
C ARG A 96 -7.57 10.80 5.79
#